data_d14716e8785279c5ef19e60b6c2168ab
#
_entry.id   d14716e8785279c5ef19e60b6c2168ab
#
_cell.length_a   1.000
_cell.length_b   1.000
_cell.length_c   1.000
_cell.angle_alpha   90.00
_cell.angle_beta   90.00
_cell.angle_gamma   90.00
#
_symmetry.space_group_name_H-M   'P 1'
#
loop_
_entity.id
_entity.type
_entity.pdbx_description
1 polymer ?
#
loop_
_entity_poly.entity_id
_entity_poly.type
_entity_poly.pdbx_seq_one_letter_code
_entity_poly.pdbx_strand_id
1 'polypeptide(L)'
;VQSLVGSEMCIRDRFITDPLTHDFMRKALLMSSLVAAVCGFLSSYLTLKGWALMGDAVSHSVMPGVVVAYALGLPFSLGAFIFGVGSVALIGFIKQKSRVKEDTVIGLVFTGFFALGIVLVSKIKSNIDLHSILFGSPLGISLSDVKQTILISLLVVILLSIFRKDLMLYCFDPRHAKTVGINVFFLHYLL
;
A
#
# COMPACT_ATOMS: atom_id res chain seq x y z
N VAL A 1 -6.56 -16.27 46.99
CA VAL A 1 -5.79 -15.19 46.34
C VAL A 1 -4.77 -15.75 45.35
N GLN A 2 -4.07 -16.85 45.67
CA GLN A 2 -3.10 -17.51 44.75
C GLN A 2 -3.75 -18.14 43.49
N SER A 3 -4.99 -18.62 43.57
CA SER A 3 -5.69 -19.22 42.44
C SER A 3 -6.12 -18.20 41.38
N LEU A 4 -6.41 -16.96 41.77
CA LEU A 4 -6.80 -15.88 40.86
C LEU A 4 -5.59 -15.37 40.03
N VAL A 5 -4.42 -15.25 40.66
CA VAL A 5 -3.19 -14.82 39.95
C VAL A 5 -2.75 -15.84 38.93
N GLY A 6 -2.90 -17.15 39.20
CA GLY A 6 -2.61 -18.21 38.23
C GLY A 6 -3.55 -18.21 37.03
N SER A 7 -4.85 -17.92 37.24
CA SER A 7 -5.84 -17.86 36.14
C SER A 7 -5.63 -16.68 35.24
N GLU A 8 -5.30 -15.50 35.75
CA GLU A 8 -5.03 -14.31 34.94
C GLU A 8 -3.75 -14.43 34.10
N MET A 9 -2.71 -15.05 34.66
CA MET A 9 -1.49 -15.33 33.94
C MET A 9 -1.73 -16.33 32.79
N CYS A 10 -2.48 -17.41 33.04
CA CYS A 10 -2.86 -18.36 32.00
C CYS A 10 -3.76 -17.74 30.89
N ILE A 11 -4.66 -16.83 31.25
CA ILE A 11 -5.51 -16.14 30.26
C ILE A 11 -4.66 -15.21 29.38
N ARG A 12 -3.72 -14.48 29.96
CA ARG A 12 -2.83 -13.57 29.22
C ARG A 12 -1.90 -14.33 28.31
N ASP A 13 -1.30 -15.42 28.76
CA ASP A 13 -0.42 -16.25 27.92
C ASP A 13 -1.22 -16.92 26.80
N ARG A 14 -2.42 -17.42 27.08
CA ARG A 14 -3.29 -18.01 26.09
C ARG A 14 -3.74 -17.01 25.01
N PHE A 15 -4.02 -15.75 25.39
CA PHE A 15 -4.40 -14.71 24.44
C PHE A 15 -3.31 -14.38 23.41
N ILE A 16 -2.03 -14.51 23.78
CA ILE A 16 -0.89 -14.25 22.89
C ILE A 16 -0.44 -15.53 22.18
N THR A 17 -0.45 -16.67 22.87
CA THR A 17 0.10 -17.92 22.31
C THR A 17 -0.88 -18.64 21.40
N ASP A 18 -2.18 -18.65 21.71
CA ASP A 18 -3.20 -19.34 20.91
C ASP A 18 -3.25 -18.86 19.43
N PRO A 19 -3.22 -17.55 19.13
CA PRO A 19 -3.15 -17.10 17.75
C PRO A 19 -1.90 -17.57 17.00
N LEU A 20 -0.77 -17.71 17.69
CA LEU A 20 0.51 -18.13 17.11
C LEU A 20 0.59 -19.65 16.86
N THR A 21 -0.30 -20.44 17.42
CA THR A 21 -0.33 -21.91 17.18
C THR A 21 -0.96 -22.25 15.83
N HIS A 22 -1.79 -21.34 15.25
CA HIS A 22 -2.45 -21.57 13.98
C HIS A 22 -1.59 -21.10 12.81
N ASP A 23 -1.28 -22.00 11.87
CA ASP A 23 -0.43 -21.70 10.72
C ASP A 23 -0.92 -20.54 9.86
N PHE A 24 -2.23 -20.39 9.69
CA PHE A 24 -2.79 -19.26 8.94
C PHE A 24 -2.54 -17.92 9.62
N MET A 25 -2.65 -17.87 10.96
CA MET A 25 -2.43 -16.66 11.74
C MET A 25 -0.94 -16.25 11.71
N ARG A 26 -0.04 -17.22 11.83
CA ARG A 26 1.40 -16.97 11.70
C ARG A 26 1.76 -16.40 10.32
N LYS A 27 1.19 -16.98 9.25
CA LYS A 27 1.38 -16.46 7.88
C LYS A 27 0.83 -15.05 7.74
N ALA A 28 -0.37 -14.78 8.25
CA ALA A 28 -0.97 -13.45 8.21
C ALA A 28 -0.12 -12.41 8.97
N LEU A 29 0.33 -12.73 10.18
CA LEU A 29 1.19 -11.85 10.97
C LEU A 29 2.54 -11.58 10.31
N LEU A 30 3.19 -12.62 9.77
CA LEU A 30 4.46 -12.45 9.07
C LEU A 30 4.31 -11.60 7.80
N MET A 31 3.25 -11.83 7.01
CA MET A 31 3.00 -11.03 5.82
C MET A 31 2.67 -9.59 6.16
N SER A 32 1.78 -9.36 7.13
CA SER A 32 1.43 -8.01 7.58
C SER A 32 2.64 -7.25 8.13
N SER A 33 3.47 -7.89 8.93
CA SER A 33 4.67 -7.26 9.49
C SER A 33 5.71 -6.95 8.40
N LEU A 34 5.88 -7.84 7.41
CA LEU A 34 6.76 -7.61 6.28
C LEU A 34 6.30 -6.39 5.45
N VAL A 35 5.04 -6.37 5.08
CA VAL A 35 4.45 -5.26 4.30
C VAL A 35 4.52 -3.97 5.11
N ALA A 36 4.18 -3.99 6.40
CA ALA A 36 4.26 -2.82 7.27
C ALA A 36 5.68 -2.26 7.37
N ALA A 37 6.69 -3.12 7.46
CA ALA A 37 8.09 -2.69 7.48
C ALA A 37 8.50 -2.01 6.17
N VAL A 38 8.14 -2.57 5.03
CA VAL A 38 8.41 -1.99 3.69
C VAL A 38 7.69 -0.66 3.52
N CYS A 39 6.41 -0.61 3.86
CA CYS A 39 5.61 0.63 3.81
C CYS A 39 6.17 1.70 4.76
N GLY A 40 6.59 1.34 5.95
CA GLY A 40 7.23 2.26 6.91
C GLY A 40 8.53 2.83 6.38
N PHE A 41 9.35 2.01 5.73
CA PHE A 41 10.58 2.46 5.08
C PHE A 41 10.31 3.43 3.92
N LEU A 42 9.33 3.13 3.07
CA LEU A 42 8.92 4.01 1.97
C LEU A 42 8.28 5.30 2.48
N SER A 43 7.44 5.20 3.52
CA SER A 43 6.72 6.33 4.13
C SER A 43 7.67 7.42 4.61
N SER A 44 8.88 7.09 5.08
CA SER A 44 9.85 8.09 5.52
C SER A 44 10.27 9.04 4.38
N TYR A 45 10.46 8.51 3.17
CA TYR A 45 10.79 9.33 2.00
C TYR A 45 9.58 10.13 1.50
N LEU A 46 8.38 9.52 1.48
CA LEU A 46 7.15 10.20 1.07
C LEU A 46 6.82 11.38 2.01
N THR A 47 7.01 11.20 3.31
CA THR A 47 6.79 12.26 4.31
C THR A 47 7.80 13.39 4.13
N LEU A 48 9.08 13.10 3.91
CA LEU A 48 10.10 14.12 3.61
C LEU A 48 9.78 14.91 2.35
N LYS A 49 9.15 14.26 1.37
CA LYS A 49 8.73 14.91 0.12
C LYS A 49 7.45 15.75 0.27
N GLY A 50 6.74 15.61 1.39
CA GLY A 50 5.45 16.26 1.63
C GLY A 50 4.26 15.49 1.02
N TRP A 51 4.44 14.21 0.68
CA TRP A 51 3.42 13.33 0.09
C TRP A 51 2.81 12.38 1.14
N ALA A 52 2.52 12.91 2.32
CA ALA A 52 2.05 12.11 3.45
C ALA A 52 0.75 11.32 3.15
N LEU A 53 -0.14 11.87 2.34
CA LEU A 53 -1.42 11.26 1.98
C LEU A 53 -1.34 10.31 0.77
N MET A 54 -0.18 10.21 0.11
CA MET A 54 -0.04 9.46 -1.15
C MET A 54 -0.34 7.97 -0.97
N GLY A 55 0.17 7.36 0.11
CA GLY A 55 -0.05 5.94 0.38
C GLY A 55 -1.52 5.59 0.58
N ASP A 56 -2.23 6.42 1.33
CA ASP A 56 -3.67 6.26 1.56
C ASP A 56 -4.47 6.45 0.26
N ALA A 57 -4.15 7.51 -0.49
CA ALA A 57 -4.79 7.79 -1.76
C ALA A 57 -4.62 6.65 -2.78
N VAL A 58 -3.42 6.08 -2.89
CA VAL A 58 -3.16 4.95 -3.80
C VAL A 58 -3.91 3.70 -3.35
N SER A 59 -3.93 3.38 -2.05
CA SER A 59 -4.60 2.19 -1.53
C SER A 59 -6.09 2.15 -1.87
N HIS A 60 -6.76 3.27 -1.80
CA HIS A 60 -8.18 3.37 -2.14
C HIS A 60 -8.46 3.56 -3.63
N SER A 61 -7.55 4.18 -4.39
CA SER A 61 -7.69 4.32 -5.84
C SER A 61 -7.54 3.01 -6.62
N VAL A 62 -6.99 1.98 -5.98
CA VAL A 62 -6.91 0.62 -6.52
C VAL A 62 -8.28 -0.07 -6.60
N MET A 63 -9.25 0.34 -5.78
CA MET A 63 -10.58 -0.30 -5.69
C MET A 63 -11.29 -0.46 -7.03
N PRO A 64 -11.46 0.56 -7.88
CA PRO A 64 -12.11 0.38 -9.18
C PRO A 64 -11.35 -0.59 -10.08
N GLY A 65 -10.02 -0.65 -9.95
CA GLY A 65 -9.18 -1.57 -10.71
C GLY A 65 -9.43 -3.04 -10.36
N VAL A 66 -9.58 -3.34 -9.07
CA VAL A 66 -9.92 -4.69 -8.60
C VAL A 66 -11.30 -5.11 -9.10
N VAL A 67 -12.27 -4.21 -9.06
CA VAL A 67 -13.64 -4.47 -9.52
C VAL A 67 -13.69 -4.70 -11.03
N VAL A 68 -12.97 -3.92 -11.82
CA VAL A 68 -12.87 -4.10 -13.27
C VAL A 68 -12.16 -5.41 -13.62
N ALA A 69 -11.06 -5.73 -12.93
CA ALA A 69 -10.35 -6.99 -13.13
C ALA A 69 -11.26 -8.21 -12.85
N TYR A 70 -12.05 -8.14 -11.80
CA TYR A 70 -13.05 -9.17 -11.50
C TYR A 70 -14.07 -9.34 -12.63
N ALA A 71 -14.63 -8.22 -13.11
CA ALA A 71 -15.63 -8.23 -14.18
C ALA A 71 -15.09 -8.82 -15.51
N LEU A 72 -13.78 -8.64 -15.75
CA LEU A 72 -13.09 -9.13 -16.94
C LEU A 72 -12.47 -10.54 -16.76
N GLY A 73 -12.56 -11.13 -15.57
CA GLY A 73 -11.92 -12.41 -15.25
C GLY A 73 -10.38 -12.35 -15.22
N LEU A 74 -9.80 -11.16 -15.03
CA LEU A 74 -8.35 -10.95 -14.94
C LEU A 74 -7.86 -11.11 -13.49
N PRO A 75 -6.56 -11.37 -13.29
CA PRO A 75 -5.98 -11.37 -11.95
C PRO A 75 -6.18 -10.02 -11.24
N PHE A 76 -6.64 -10.04 -10.00
CA PHE A 76 -6.89 -8.83 -9.21
C PHE A 76 -5.66 -7.92 -9.10
N SER A 77 -4.47 -8.51 -9.01
CA SER A 77 -3.20 -7.79 -8.92
C SER A 77 -2.92 -6.92 -10.15
N LEU A 78 -3.29 -7.36 -11.36
CA LEU A 78 -3.14 -6.57 -12.57
C LEU A 78 -4.04 -5.33 -12.57
N GLY A 79 -5.32 -5.49 -12.22
CA GLY A 79 -6.25 -4.36 -12.12
C GLY A 79 -5.81 -3.36 -11.05
N ALA A 80 -5.42 -3.87 -9.88
CA ALA A 80 -4.88 -3.07 -8.80
C ALA A 80 -3.66 -2.25 -9.24
N PHE A 81 -2.71 -2.88 -9.92
CA PHE A 81 -1.49 -2.23 -10.39
C PHE A 81 -1.76 -1.14 -11.43
N ILE A 82 -2.59 -1.43 -12.43
CA ILE A 82 -2.91 -0.48 -13.50
C ILE A 82 -3.61 0.78 -12.94
N PHE A 83 -4.59 0.60 -12.06
CA PHE A 83 -5.31 1.71 -11.46
C PHE A 83 -4.48 2.45 -10.41
N GLY A 84 -3.64 1.75 -9.65
CA GLY A 84 -2.70 2.37 -8.71
C GLY A 84 -1.70 3.27 -9.43
N VAL A 85 -1.01 2.77 -10.44
CA VAL A 85 -0.07 3.55 -11.27
C VAL A 85 -0.80 4.66 -12.02
N GLY A 86 -1.99 4.38 -12.55
CA GLY A 86 -2.82 5.36 -13.25
C GLY A 86 -3.22 6.53 -12.35
N SER A 87 -3.56 6.28 -11.09
CA SER A 87 -3.89 7.34 -10.12
C SER A 87 -2.70 8.24 -9.82
N VAL A 88 -1.52 7.66 -9.63
CA VAL A 88 -0.27 8.43 -9.41
C VAL A 88 0.08 9.26 -10.64
N ALA A 89 -0.02 8.67 -11.83
CA ALA A 89 0.21 9.39 -13.09
C ALA A 89 -0.78 10.55 -13.27
N LEU A 90 -2.05 10.35 -12.93
CA LEU A 90 -3.07 11.39 -12.99
C LEU A 90 -2.80 12.52 -11.99
N ILE A 91 -2.40 12.18 -10.75
CA ILE A 91 -1.99 13.17 -9.75
C ILE A 91 -0.83 14.01 -10.29
N GLY A 92 0.20 13.38 -10.83
CA GLY A 92 1.36 14.07 -11.42
C GLY A 92 0.98 14.97 -12.60
N PHE A 93 0.10 14.51 -13.47
CA PHE A 93 -0.40 15.27 -14.62
C PHE A 93 -1.19 16.52 -14.20
N ILE A 94 -2.12 16.37 -13.26
CA ILE A 94 -2.92 17.50 -12.74
C ILE A 94 -2.00 18.50 -12.05
N LYS A 95 -1.02 18.02 -11.25
CA LYS A 95 -0.07 18.87 -10.55
C LYS A 95 0.78 19.73 -11.48
N GLN A 96 1.25 19.16 -12.60
CA GLN A 96 2.04 19.91 -13.58
C GLN A 96 1.25 21.04 -14.25
N LYS A 97 -0.07 20.87 -14.40
CA LYS A 97 -0.95 21.84 -15.07
C LYS A 97 -1.70 22.78 -14.13
N SER A 98 -1.66 22.54 -12.82
CA SER A 98 -2.39 23.32 -11.84
C SER A 98 -1.45 23.92 -10.78
N ARG A 99 -1.86 25.06 -10.21
CA ARG A 99 -1.16 25.73 -9.10
C ARG A 99 -1.66 25.28 -7.72
N VAL A 100 -2.47 24.23 -7.70
CA VAL A 100 -3.07 23.71 -6.47
C VAL A 100 -2.02 22.97 -5.65
N LYS A 101 -2.17 22.95 -4.32
CA LYS A 101 -1.31 22.17 -3.43
C LYS A 101 -1.42 20.67 -3.73
N GLU A 102 -0.32 19.95 -3.59
CA GLU A 102 -0.26 18.50 -3.89
C GLU A 102 -1.30 17.69 -3.12
N ASP A 103 -1.43 17.92 -1.82
CA ASP A 103 -2.40 17.23 -0.98
C ASP A 103 -3.85 17.40 -1.46
N THR A 104 -4.19 18.57 -1.98
CA THR A 104 -5.54 18.82 -2.54
C THR A 104 -5.77 18.01 -3.81
N VAL A 105 -4.77 17.91 -4.68
CA VAL A 105 -4.85 17.08 -5.90
C VAL A 105 -4.94 15.60 -5.55
N ILE A 106 -4.14 15.15 -4.59
CA ILE A 106 -4.17 13.78 -4.07
C ILE A 106 -5.57 13.46 -3.53
N GLY A 107 -6.12 14.33 -2.67
CA GLY A 107 -7.47 14.15 -2.11
C GLY A 107 -8.57 14.12 -3.16
N LEU A 108 -8.49 14.97 -4.20
CA LEU A 108 -9.47 15.00 -5.29
C LEU A 108 -9.45 13.71 -6.10
N VAL A 109 -8.27 13.25 -6.51
CA VAL A 109 -8.10 12.02 -7.29
C VAL A 109 -8.53 10.80 -6.48
N PHE A 110 -8.10 10.72 -5.21
CA PHE A 110 -8.52 9.68 -4.27
C PHE A 110 -10.04 9.57 -4.18
N THR A 111 -10.71 10.68 -3.87
CA THR A 111 -12.18 10.72 -3.71
C THR A 111 -12.89 10.31 -5.01
N GLY A 112 -12.39 10.79 -6.15
CA GLY A 112 -12.96 10.46 -7.47
C GLY A 112 -12.83 8.97 -7.80
N PHE A 113 -11.66 8.37 -7.61
CA PHE A 113 -11.46 6.93 -7.85
C PHE A 113 -12.25 6.08 -6.86
N PHE A 114 -12.28 6.45 -5.59
CA PHE A 114 -13.06 5.74 -4.57
C PHE A 114 -14.54 5.75 -4.90
N ALA A 115 -15.11 6.92 -5.24
CA ALA A 115 -16.51 7.04 -5.65
C ALA A 115 -16.81 6.20 -6.91
N LEU A 116 -15.90 6.21 -7.89
CA LEU A 116 -16.01 5.39 -9.10
C LEU A 116 -16.01 3.91 -8.75
N GLY A 117 -15.14 3.49 -7.83
CA GLY A 117 -15.11 2.11 -7.33
C GLY A 117 -16.43 1.67 -6.73
N ILE A 118 -17.04 2.49 -5.86
CA ILE A 118 -18.34 2.19 -5.24
C ILE A 118 -19.44 2.08 -6.30
N VAL A 119 -19.47 2.99 -7.26
CA VAL A 119 -20.47 2.96 -8.36
C VAL A 119 -20.30 1.69 -9.19
N LEU A 120 -19.08 1.28 -9.52
CA LEU A 120 -18.83 0.06 -10.28
C LEU A 120 -19.30 -1.18 -9.52
N VAL A 121 -18.98 -1.28 -8.23
CA VAL A 121 -19.44 -2.39 -7.38
C VAL A 121 -20.96 -2.46 -7.34
N SER A 122 -21.66 -1.33 -7.24
CA SER A 122 -23.13 -1.30 -7.20
C SER A 122 -23.78 -1.76 -8.52
N LYS A 123 -23.08 -1.62 -9.65
CA LYS A 123 -23.58 -2.02 -10.98
C LYS A 123 -23.28 -3.47 -11.31
N ILE A 124 -22.17 -4.00 -10.84
CA ILE A 124 -21.78 -5.39 -11.09
C ILE A 124 -22.46 -6.26 -10.04
N LYS A 125 -23.36 -7.15 -10.50
CA LYS A 125 -23.97 -8.19 -9.65
C LYS A 125 -22.89 -9.21 -9.26
N SER A 126 -22.05 -8.87 -8.32
CA SER A 126 -21.01 -9.75 -7.81
C SER A 126 -21.39 -10.23 -6.41
N ASN A 127 -21.11 -11.49 -6.13
CA ASN A 127 -21.20 -12.06 -4.78
C ASN A 127 -19.96 -11.63 -3.93
N ILE A 128 -19.19 -10.64 -4.41
CA ILE A 128 -18.04 -10.14 -3.67
C ILE A 128 -18.54 -9.21 -2.58
N ASP A 129 -18.19 -9.53 -1.36
CA ASP A 129 -18.40 -8.65 -0.23
C ASP A 129 -17.47 -7.42 -0.35
N LEU A 130 -18.08 -6.24 -0.46
CA LEU A 130 -17.39 -4.96 -0.52
C LEU A 130 -16.43 -4.77 0.66
N HIS A 131 -16.82 -5.27 1.83
CA HIS A 131 -16.03 -5.22 3.04
C HIS A 131 -14.71 -6.00 2.87
N SER A 132 -14.75 -7.18 2.25
CA SER A 132 -13.56 -7.98 1.98
C SER A 132 -12.60 -7.33 1.00
N ILE A 133 -13.12 -6.55 0.03
CA ILE A 133 -12.26 -5.78 -0.91
C ILE A 133 -11.59 -4.60 -0.20
N LEU A 134 -12.34 -3.84 0.61
CA LEU A 134 -11.86 -2.62 1.25
C LEU A 134 -10.91 -2.88 2.42
N PHE A 135 -11.26 -3.87 3.25
CA PHE A 135 -10.52 -4.15 4.48
C PHE A 135 -9.59 -5.36 4.37
N GLY A 136 -9.71 -6.11 3.27
CA GLY A 136 -8.98 -7.34 3.06
C GLY A 136 -9.48 -8.50 3.91
N SER A 137 -9.06 -9.70 3.58
CA SER A 137 -9.28 -10.90 4.39
C SER A 137 -7.96 -11.63 4.59
N PRO A 138 -7.37 -11.57 5.77
CA PRO A 138 -6.10 -12.26 6.05
C PRO A 138 -6.26 -13.78 6.14
N LEU A 139 -7.52 -14.28 6.18
CA LEU A 139 -7.84 -15.69 6.41
C LEU A 139 -7.67 -16.60 5.19
N GLY A 140 -7.50 -16.07 3.99
CA GLY A 140 -7.44 -16.83 2.76
C GLY A 140 -6.20 -16.58 1.90
N ILE A 141 -5.04 -16.25 2.50
CA ILE A 141 -3.82 -15.93 1.75
C ILE A 141 -3.29 -17.20 1.07
N SER A 142 -3.29 -17.19 -0.27
CA SER A 142 -2.73 -18.25 -1.09
C SER A 142 -1.19 -18.29 -1.00
N LEU A 143 -0.60 -19.47 -1.16
CA LEU A 143 0.87 -19.60 -1.21
C LEU A 143 1.50 -18.84 -2.38
N SER A 144 0.77 -18.67 -3.48
CA SER A 144 1.19 -17.84 -4.61
C SER A 144 1.27 -16.37 -4.23
N ASP A 145 0.29 -15.86 -3.48
CA ASP A 145 0.24 -14.46 -3.03
C ASP A 145 1.36 -14.16 -2.03
N VAL A 146 1.64 -15.11 -1.14
CA VAL A 146 2.78 -15.02 -0.19
C VAL A 146 4.10 -14.87 -0.95
N LYS A 147 4.35 -15.73 -1.95
CA LYS A 147 5.59 -15.69 -2.75
C LYS A 147 5.69 -14.38 -3.53
N GLN A 148 4.61 -13.95 -4.15
CA GLN A 148 4.55 -12.70 -4.89
C GLN A 148 4.82 -11.49 -3.98
N THR A 149 4.21 -11.43 -2.82
CA THR A 149 4.39 -10.35 -1.84
C THR A 149 5.83 -10.29 -1.35
N ILE A 150 6.44 -11.43 -1.00
CA ILE A 150 7.85 -11.48 -0.58
C ILE A 150 8.78 -11.00 -1.69
N LEU A 151 8.55 -11.44 -2.93
CA LEU A 151 9.38 -11.06 -4.07
C LEU A 151 9.32 -9.54 -4.32
N ILE A 152 8.11 -8.98 -4.34
CA ILE A 152 7.90 -7.54 -4.53
C ILE A 152 8.49 -6.75 -3.37
N SER A 153 8.26 -7.16 -2.13
CA SER A 153 8.81 -6.51 -0.94
C SER A 153 10.33 -6.48 -0.95
N LEU A 154 10.96 -7.61 -1.31
CA LEU A 154 12.41 -7.71 -1.42
C LEU A 154 12.95 -6.79 -2.51
N LEU A 155 12.31 -6.76 -3.68
CA LEU A 155 12.68 -5.90 -4.79
C LEU A 155 12.61 -4.41 -4.40
N VAL A 156 11.53 -4.00 -3.73
CA VAL A 156 11.35 -2.61 -3.26
C VAL A 156 12.44 -2.23 -2.25
N VAL A 157 12.71 -3.10 -1.26
CA VAL A 157 13.75 -2.84 -0.25
C VAL A 157 15.13 -2.73 -0.90
N ILE A 158 15.46 -3.62 -1.84
CA ILE A 158 16.73 -3.57 -2.57
C ILE A 158 16.85 -2.26 -3.36
N LEU A 159 15.82 -1.89 -4.12
CA LEU A 159 15.79 -0.64 -4.89
C LEU A 159 15.99 0.59 -3.98
N LEU A 160 15.21 0.69 -2.91
CA LEU A 160 15.33 1.79 -1.96
C LEU A 160 16.71 1.82 -1.27
N SER A 161 17.29 0.66 -0.97
CA SER A 161 18.62 0.56 -0.34
C SER A 161 19.74 1.00 -1.28
N ILE A 162 19.66 0.64 -2.56
CA ILE A 162 20.64 1.06 -3.58
C ILE A 162 20.58 2.57 -3.78
N PHE A 163 19.40 3.12 -3.98
CA PHE A 163 19.21 4.55 -4.27
C PHE A 163 19.01 5.41 -3.03
N ARG A 164 19.22 4.89 -1.82
CA ARG A 164 18.91 5.59 -0.56
C ARG A 164 19.54 6.99 -0.46
N LYS A 165 20.79 7.14 -0.90
CA LYS A 165 21.51 8.43 -0.83
C LYS A 165 20.94 9.44 -1.82
N ASP A 166 20.68 8.99 -3.03
CA ASP A 166 20.14 9.82 -4.10
C ASP A 166 18.69 10.22 -3.82
N LEU A 167 17.90 9.29 -3.29
CA LEU A 167 16.53 9.54 -2.84
C LEU A 167 16.50 10.55 -1.69
N MET A 168 17.38 10.39 -0.72
CA MET A 168 17.47 11.31 0.42
C MET A 168 17.80 12.72 -0.06
N LEU A 169 18.81 12.88 -0.91
CA LEU A 169 19.18 14.17 -1.49
C LEU A 169 18.04 14.76 -2.33
N TYR A 170 17.38 13.94 -3.13
CA TYR A 170 16.21 14.34 -3.92
C TYR A 170 15.04 14.81 -3.05
N CYS A 171 14.76 14.14 -1.91
CA CYS A 171 13.67 14.52 -1.02
C CYS A 171 13.93 15.85 -0.31
N PHE A 172 15.18 16.13 0.09
CA PHE A 172 15.54 17.38 0.78
C PHE A 172 15.68 18.56 -0.19
N ASP A 173 16.45 18.40 -1.26
CA ASP A 173 16.70 19.47 -2.23
C ASP A 173 16.81 18.94 -3.67
N PRO A 174 15.70 18.96 -4.42
CA PRO A 174 15.69 18.54 -5.81
C PRO A 174 16.58 19.41 -6.72
N ARG A 175 16.81 20.68 -6.35
CA ARG A 175 17.66 21.59 -7.15
C ARG A 175 19.13 21.21 -7.00
N HIS A 176 19.55 20.96 -5.76
CA HIS A 176 20.91 20.49 -5.48
C HIS A 176 21.16 19.11 -6.09
N ALA A 177 20.20 18.18 -6.02
CA ALA A 177 20.30 16.87 -6.68
C ALA A 177 20.57 17.01 -8.19
N LYS A 178 19.89 17.96 -8.85
CA LYS A 178 20.09 18.25 -10.27
C LYS A 178 21.47 18.83 -10.59
N THR A 179 22.03 19.70 -9.73
CA THR A 179 23.37 20.28 -9.93
C THR A 179 24.49 19.27 -9.76
N VAL A 180 24.30 18.27 -8.92
CA VAL A 180 25.24 17.13 -8.73
C VAL A 180 25.16 16.10 -9.86
N GLY A 181 24.24 16.29 -10.83
CA GLY A 181 24.12 15.40 -11.99
C GLY A 181 23.20 14.19 -11.77
N ILE A 182 22.45 14.15 -10.67
CA ILE A 182 21.50 13.07 -10.41
C ILE A 182 20.25 13.28 -11.28
N ASN A 183 19.78 12.19 -11.89
CA ASN A 183 18.56 12.22 -12.70
C ASN A 183 17.31 12.34 -11.81
N VAL A 184 16.91 13.59 -11.51
CA VAL A 184 15.76 13.92 -10.69
C VAL A 184 14.44 13.35 -11.25
N PHE A 185 14.33 13.26 -12.58
CA PHE A 185 13.17 12.71 -13.23
C PHE A 185 13.03 11.21 -12.93
N PHE A 186 14.12 10.46 -13.03
CA PHE A 186 14.12 9.03 -12.71
C PHE A 186 13.76 8.80 -11.23
N LEU A 187 14.34 9.57 -10.29
CA LEU A 187 14.03 9.42 -8.87
C LEU A 187 12.58 9.79 -8.52
N HIS A 188 12.01 10.76 -9.24
CA HIS A 188 10.61 11.15 -9.06
C HIS A 188 9.64 10.01 -9.39
N TYR A 189 9.94 9.24 -10.44
CA TYR A 189 9.12 8.08 -10.83
C TYR A 189 9.48 6.79 -10.10
N LEU A 190 10.65 6.72 -9.49
CA LEU A 190 11.08 5.60 -8.67
C LEU A 190 10.38 5.61 -7.30
N LEU A 191 10.18 6.80 -6.71
CA LEU A 191 9.51 7.00 -5.44
C LEU A 191 8.00 6.93 -5.56
#